data_c6fd8699cdffb5cfa52ba71cf0bca9c3
#
_entry.id   c6fd8699cdffb5cfa52ba71cf0bca9c3
#
_cell.length_a   1.000
_cell.length_b   1.000
_cell.length_c   1.000
_cell.angle_alpha   90.00
_cell.angle_beta   90.00
_cell.angle_gamma   90.00
#
_symmetry.space_group_name_H-M   'P 1'
#
loop_
_entity.id
_entity.type
_entity.pdbx_description
1 polymer ?
#
loop_
_entity_poly.entity_id
_entity_poly.type
_entity_poly.pdbx_seq_one_letter_code
_entity_poly.pdbx_strand_id
1 'polypeptide(L)'
;MTPILSSGPAPALALPNADLDRLKRRVSNFAEKRPAVYRMIDPSGRVIYVGKAKQLRNRLLSYFRAPFPEDKAARILHAAADIQWKYVPSDFAAYLQELRDIKQHRPVFNVKMNRTKRAVLIKVSEGTAPKVYVGTQPGPGGIKHYGPLTSANRARDAVRILNDLMGIRDCAQTMPMVFADQCDLFRKPVRAACMRHELGTCSGPCAGLVSEADYAERISQLVDFMDGKTLKPISRVIDAMLQASQEEDYESATRWRNRFDALEWLLRNITSSRNAIESLSFVYHDPGAYGDDRAYVIRRATVRAVAPAPTTPLEREAFKSAIREALKPEPLDGPLPAEQIDEMLLLLNWFRRNPTAMRRTTPLDIWTN
;
A
#
# COMPACT_ATOMS: atom_id res chain seq x y z
N MET A 1 -34.28 5.70 -3.29
CA MET A 1 -33.85 6.36 -4.55
C MET A 1 -32.36 6.67 -4.42
N THR A 2 -31.53 5.84 -5.01
CA THR A 2 -30.06 5.96 -5.01
C THR A 2 -29.65 6.79 -6.22
N PRO A 3 -28.83 7.83 -6.11
CA PRO A 3 -28.38 8.57 -7.29
C PRO A 3 -27.36 7.74 -8.06
N ILE A 4 -27.70 7.49 -9.32
CA ILE A 4 -26.82 6.92 -10.33
C ILE A 4 -25.68 7.92 -10.57
N LEU A 5 -24.47 7.57 -10.17
CA LEU A 5 -23.26 8.30 -10.55
C LEU A 5 -23.13 8.22 -12.07
N SER A 6 -23.39 9.32 -12.75
CA SER A 6 -23.17 9.48 -14.16
C SER A 6 -21.69 9.25 -14.46
N SER A 7 -21.41 8.21 -15.24
CA SER A 7 -20.15 8.04 -15.94
C SER A 7 -19.95 9.27 -16.81
N GLY A 8 -18.95 10.09 -16.52
CA GLY A 8 -18.56 11.19 -17.38
C GLY A 8 -18.29 10.70 -18.80
N PRO A 9 -18.53 11.52 -19.83
CA PRO A 9 -18.41 11.11 -21.22
C PRO A 9 -17.00 10.55 -21.46
N ALA A 10 -16.95 9.40 -22.14
CA ALA A 10 -15.69 8.87 -22.66
C ALA A 10 -15.02 10.00 -23.50
N PRO A 11 -13.69 10.17 -23.38
CA PRO A 11 -13.01 11.22 -24.15
C PRO A 11 -13.35 11.03 -25.63
N ALA A 12 -13.91 12.08 -26.23
CA ALA A 12 -14.28 12.09 -27.65
C ALA A 12 -13.12 11.54 -28.48
N LEU A 13 -13.40 10.66 -29.43
CA LEU A 13 -12.42 10.14 -30.40
C LEU A 13 -11.72 11.35 -31.01
N ALA A 14 -10.47 11.59 -30.61
CA ALA A 14 -9.70 12.71 -31.10
C ALA A 14 -9.52 12.56 -32.62
N LEU A 15 -9.90 13.58 -33.37
CA LEU A 15 -9.57 13.69 -34.79
C LEU A 15 -8.05 13.53 -34.98
N PRO A 16 -7.60 12.94 -36.09
CA PRO A 16 -6.16 12.75 -36.32
C PRO A 16 -5.45 14.09 -36.18
N ASN A 17 -4.46 14.13 -35.29
CA ASN A 17 -3.75 15.33 -34.94
C ASN A 17 -2.85 15.73 -36.13
N ALA A 18 -3.07 16.88 -36.72
CA ALA A 18 -2.29 17.42 -37.85
C ALA A 18 -0.78 17.60 -37.50
N ASP A 19 -0.43 17.52 -36.22
CA ASP A 19 0.92 17.75 -35.69
C ASP A 19 1.77 16.47 -35.44
N LEU A 20 1.29 15.28 -35.83
CA LEU A 20 2.03 14.02 -35.56
C LEU A 20 3.42 14.00 -36.22
N ASP A 21 3.54 14.56 -37.44
CA ASP A 21 4.83 14.63 -38.12
C ASP A 21 5.80 15.62 -37.46
N ARG A 22 5.30 16.69 -36.87
CA ARG A 22 6.10 17.61 -36.04
C ARG A 22 6.62 16.90 -34.80
N LEU A 23 5.74 16.19 -34.07
CA LEU A 23 6.13 15.43 -32.88
C LEU A 23 7.12 14.32 -33.21
N LYS A 24 6.92 13.60 -34.33
CA LYS A 24 7.81 12.53 -34.77
C LYS A 24 9.20 13.08 -35.13
N ARG A 25 9.28 14.21 -35.89
CA ARG A 25 10.56 14.87 -36.20
C ARG A 25 11.27 15.32 -34.93
N ARG A 26 10.56 15.92 -33.95
CA ARG A 26 11.13 16.33 -32.67
C ARG A 26 11.71 15.15 -31.93
N VAL A 27 10.98 14.04 -31.81
CA VAL A 27 11.46 12.81 -31.15
C VAL A 27 12.67 12.23 -31.89
N SER A 28 12.64 12.17 -33.21
CA SER A 28 13.72 11.63 -34.02
C SER A 28 15.01 12.44 -33.91
N ASN A 29 14.91 13.78 -33.81
CA ASN A 29 16.07 14.65 -33.79
C ASN A 29 16.66 14.84 -32.38
N PHE A 30 15.82 14.90 -31.33
CA PHE A 30 16.25 15.35 -30.00
C PHE A 30 16.18 14.28 -28.91
N ALA A 31 15.43 13.17 -29.11
CA ALA A 31 15.40 12.11 -28.10
C ALA A 31 16.61 11.18 -28.25
N GLU A 32 17.27 10.87 -27.13
CA GLU A 32 18.42 9.97 -27.06
C GLU A 32 17.99 8.56 -26.66
N LYS A 33 18.89 7.58 -26.86
CA LYS A 33 18.71 6.18 -26.43
C LYS A 33 19.19 5.98 -24.99
N ARG A 34 18.62 6.72 -24.04
CA ARG A 34 18.98 6.66 -22.62
C ARG A 34 17.74 6.60 -21.71
N PRO A 35 17.89 6.23 -20.43
CA PRO A 35 16.77 6.17 -19.49
C PRO A 35 16.10 7.53 -19.31
N ALA A 36 14.78 7.55 -19.33
CA ALA A 36 14.02 8.78 -19.16
C ALA A 36 12.58 8.49 -18.67
N VAL A 37 11.97 9.53 -18.10
CA VAL A 37 10.52 9.64 -17.91
C VAL A 37 9.99 10.67 -18.89
N TYR A 38 8.85 10.37 -19.51
CA TYR A 38 8.22 11.25 -20.50
C TYR A 38 6.75 11.49 -20.17
N ARG A 39 6.28 12.66 -20.56
CA ARG A 39 4.91 13.14 -20.36
C ARG A 39 4.30 13.48 -21.70
N MET A 40 3.07 13.06 -21.93
CA MET A 40 2.26 13.50 -23.07
C MET A 40 1.25 14.52 -22.58
N ILE A 41 1.18 15.64 -23.27
CA ILE A 41 0.46 16.84 -22.86
C ILE A 41 -0.60 17.13 -23.92
N ASP A 42 -1.84 17.38 -23.50
CA ASP A 42 -2.96 17.72 -24.36
C ASP A 42 -2.90 19.20 -24.81
N PRO A 43 -3.76 19.62 -25.76
CA PRO A 43 -3.81 21.01 -26.20
C PRO A 43 -4.15 22.04 -25.13
N SER A 44 -4.71 21.60 -23.99
CA SER A 44 -4.98 22.47 -22.83
C SER A 44 -3.80 22.60 -21.87
N GLY A 45 -2.67 21.95 -22.15
CA GLY A 45 -1.47 21.96 -21.31
C GLY A 45 -1.51 20.93 -20.17
N ARG A 46 -2.52 20.03 -20.11
CA ARG A 46 -2.61 19.00 -19.06
C ARG A 46 -1.79 17.77 -19.43
N VAL A 47 -1.13 17.19 -18.43
CA VAL A 47 -0.46 15.90 -18.60
C VAL A 47 -1.51 14.79 -18.65
N ILE A 48 -1.64 14.14 -19.81
CA ILE A 48 -2.61 13.06 -20.06
C ILE A 48 -2.02 11.67 -19.92
N TYR A 49 -0.69 11.54 -20.04
CA TYR A 49 0.01 10.29 -19.85
C TYR A 49 1.44 10.54 -19.35
N VAL A 50 1.89 9.67 -18.47
CA VAL A 50 3.29 9.55 -18.00
C VAL A 50 3.79 8.16 -18.29
N GLY A 51 5.02 8.03 -18.79
CA GLY A 51 5.66 6.73 -18.99
C GLY A 51 7.15 6.81 -18.80
N LYS A 52 7.76 5.64 -18.59
CA LYS A 52 9.21 5.48 -18.51
C LYS A 52 9.77 4.70 -19.69
N ALA A 53 11.05 4.88 -19.93
CA ALA A 53 11.77 4.13 -20.96
C ALA A 53 13.22 3.89 -20.54
N LYS A 54 13.78 2.69 -20.84
CA LYS A 54 15.22 2.41 -20.78
C LYS A 54 15.95 3.08 -21.94
N GLN A 55 15.27 3.18 -23.10
CA GLN A 55 15.75 3.80 -24.32
C GLN A 55 14.64 4.69 -24.86
N LEU A 56 14.68 5.96 -24.49
CA LEU A 56 13.60 6.91 -24.75
C LEU A 56 13.20 6.99 -26.21
N ARG A 57 14.19 7.24 -27.12
CA ARG A 57 13.94 7.38 -28.56
C ARG A 57 13.17 6.19 -29.13
N ASN A 58 13.61 4.96 -28.83
CA ASN A 58 12.98 3.76 -29.33
C ASN A 58 11.54 3.62 -28.79
N ARG A 59 11.35 3.95 -27.52
CA ARG A 59 10.05 3.90 -26.88
C ARG A 59 9.07 4.92 -27.47
N LEU A 60 9.48 6.17 -27.63
CA LEU A 60 8.63 7.20 -28.21
C LEU A 60 8.30 6.92 -29.68
N LEU A 61 9.27 6.46 -30.48
CA LEU A 61 9.04 6.09 -31.87
C LEU A 61 8.07 4.91 -32.02
N SER A 62 7.95 4.03 -31.01
CA SER A 62 6.97 2.93 -31.05
C SER A 62 5.52 3.41 -31.01
N TYR A 63 5.23 4.57 -30.44
CA TYR A 63 3.89 5.17 -30.43
C TYR A 63 3.41 5.55 -31.84
N PHE A 64 4.32 6.03 -32.69
CA PHE A 64 4.01 6.45 -34.07
C PHE A 64 3.80 5.26 -35.02
N ARG A 65 4.11 4.03 -34.58
CA ARG A 65 3.89 2.81 -35.34
C ARG A 65 2.64 2.03 -34.91
N ALA A 66 2.04 2.46 -33.80
CA ALA A 66 0.86 1.81 -33.25
C ALA A 66 -0.38 2.11 -34.10
N PRO A 67 -1.22 1.13 -34.44
CA PRO A 67 -2.43 1.36 -35.23
C PRO A 67 -3.46 2.17 -34.43
N PHE A 68 -4.01 3.19 -35.10
CA PHE A 68 -5.09 4.02 -34.54
C PHE A 68 -6.42 3.60 -35.18
N PRO A 69 -7.50 3.53 -34.42
CA PRO A 69 -7.68 3.83 -32.97
C PRO A 69 -7.51 2.61 -32.06
N GLU A 70 -7.12 1.44 -32.54
CA GLU A 70 -7.17 0.15 -31.85
C GLU A 70 -6.18 0.14 -30.67
N ASP A 71 -4.96 0.62 -30.89
CA ASP A 71 -3.92 0.60 -29.86
C ASP A 71 -4.03 1.79 -28.91
N LYS A 72 -3.86 1.48 -27.62
CA LYS A 72 -3.84 2.51 -26.56
C LYS A 72 -2.72 3.53 -26.78
N ALA A 73 -1.55 3.11 -27.24
CA ALA A 73 -0.42 4.01 -27.48
C ALA A 73 -0.76 5.02 -28.59
N ALA A 74 -1.39 4.56 -29.67
CA ALA A 74 -1.87 5.46 -30.73
C ALA A 74 -2.89 6.47 -30.21
N ARG A 75 -3.89 6.03 -29.43
CA ARG A 75 -4.88 6.95 -28.83
C ARG A 75 -4.26 7.99 -27.91
N ILE A 76 -3.26 7.62 -27.12
CA ILE A 76 -2.51 8.56 -26.27
C ILE A 76 -1.78 9.58 -27.14
N LEU A 77 -1.10 9.12 -28.18
CA LEU A 77 -0.34 9.99 -29.08
C LEU A 77 -1.25 10.98 -29.83
N HIS A 78 -2.39 10.52 -30.33
CA HIS A 78 -3.35 11.36 -31.04
C HIS A 78 -4.05 12.40 -30.14
N ALA A 79 -4.15 12.14 -28.84
CA ALA A 79 -4.66 13.08 -27.85
C ALA A 79 -3.58 14.08 -27.37
N ALA A 80 -2.31 13.87 -27.71
CA ALA A 80 -1.20 14.71 -27.27
C ALA A 80 -0.92 15.85 -28.27
N ALA A 81 -0.74 17.06 -27.76
CA ALA A 81 -0.23 18.22 -28.50
C ALA A 81 1.29 18.39 -28.33
N ASP A 82 1.85 17.87 -27.22
CA ASP A 82 3.29 17.94 -26.94
C ASP A 82 3.79 16.69 -26.21
N ILE A 83 5.10 16.42 -26.34
CA ILE A 83 5.81 15.35 -25.64
C ILE A 83 7.01 15.97 -24.92
N GLN A 84 7.02 15.91 -23.61
CA GLN A 84 8.15 16.35 -22.79
C GLN A 84 8.83 15.14 -22.15
N TRP A 85 10.13 15.22 -21.92
CA TRP A 85 10.88 14.17 -21.27
C TRP A 85 11.98 14.73 -20.38
N LYS A 86 12.36 13.94 -19.38
CA LYS A 86 13.48 14.17 -18.48
C LYS A 86 14.35 12.92 -18.44
N TYR A 87 15.62 13.06 -18.77
CA TYR A 87 16.59 11.97 -18.60
C TYR A 87 16.84 11.72 -17.14
N VAL A 88 17.08 10.45 -16.81
CA VAL A 88 17.37 9.97 -15.46
C VAL A 88 18.53 8.99 -15.50
N PRO A 89 19.25 8.79 -14.38
CA PRO A 89 20.45 7.95 -14.35
C PRO A 89 20.22 6.50 -14.79
N SER A 90 19.10 5.90 -14.42
CA SER A 90 18.86 4.46 -14.59
C SER A 90 17.38 4.12 -14.83
N ASP A 91 17.09 2.84 -15.11
CA ASP A 91 15.71 2.33 -15.15
C ASP A 91 15.07 2.38 -13.75
N PHE A 92 15.84 2.19 -12.68
CA PHE A 92 15.34 2.33 -11.30
C PHE A 92 14.92 3.76 -11.00
N ALA A 93 15.78 4.73 -11.34
CA ALA A 93 15.45 6.15 -11.22
C ALA A 93 14.21 6.52 -12.05
N ALA A 94 14.10 5.97 -13.28
CA ALA A 94 12.92 6.17 -14.13
C ALA A 94 11.64 5.60 -13.49
N TYR A 95 11.75 4.46 -12.81
CA TYR A 95 10.63 3.79 -12.16
C TYR A 95 10.07 4.60 -10.97
N LEU A 96 10.97 5.15 -10.14
CA LEU A 96 10.61 6.06 -9.04
C LEU A 96 10.01 7.39 -9.55
N GLN A 97 10.65 7.99 -10.56
CA GLN A 97 10.19 9.26 -11.11
C GLN A 97 8.83 9.13 -11.80
N GLU A 98 8.60 8.04 -12.54
CA GLU A 98 7.29 7.74 -13.15
C GLU A 98 6.18 7.70 -12.08
N LEU A 99 6.41 7.03 -10.94
CA LEU A 99 5.45 6.99 -9.85
C LEU A 99 5.14 8.39 -9.31
N ARG A 100 6.19 9.20 -9.07
CA ARG A 100 6.04 10.57 -8.57
C ARG A 100 5.24 11.45 -9.53
N ASP A 101 5.57 11.39 -10.81
CA ASP A 101 4.89 12.15 -11.87
C ASP A 101 3.42 11.72 -12.02
N ILE A 102 3.12 10.42 -11.95
CA ILE A 102 1.74 9.92 -12.00
C ILE A 102 0.94 10.39 -10.79
N LYS A 103 1.52 10.38 -9.58
CA LYS A 103 0.85 10.89 -8.38
C LYS A 103 0.57 12.38 -8.46
N GLN A 104 1.53 13.15 -8.96
CA GLN A 104 1.43 14.59 -9.09
C GLN A 104 0.37 15.01 -10.11
N HIS A 105 0.39 14.40 -11.31
CA HIS A 105 -0.44 14.82 -12.43
C HIS A 105 -1.75 14.05 -12.60
N ARG A 106 -1.86 12.85 -11.99
CA ARG A 106 -3.02 11.92 -12.12
C ARG A 106 -3.53 11.77 -13.55
N PRO A 107 -2.66 11.40 -14.52
CA PRO A 107 -2.99 11.46 -15.94
C PRO A 107 -4.09 10.46 -16.30
N VAL A 108 -5.03 10.87 -17.14
CA VAL A 108 -6.24 10.09 -17.49
C VAL A 108 -5.92 8.74 -18.14
N PHE A 109 -4.81 8.63 -18.89
CA PHE A 109 -4.42 7.39 -19.54
C PHE A 109 -3.60 6.43 -18.65
N ASN A 110 -3.15 6.85 -17.45
CA ASN A 110 -2.48 5.98 -16.50
C ASN A 110 -3.45 5.20 -15.61
N VAL A 111 -4.54 4.67 -16.18
CA VAL A 111 -5.68 4.05 -15.46
C VAL A 111 -5.27 2.97 -14.46
N LYS A 112 -4.24 2.15 -14.78
CA LYS A 112 -3.78 1.07 -13.88
C LYS A 112 -3.06 1.58 -12.65
N MET A 113 -2.43 2.76 -12.72
CA MET A 113 -1.70 3.36 -11.60
C MET A 113 -2.51 4.47 -10.91
N ASN A 114 -3.46 5.10 -11.63
CA ASN A 114 -4.48 5.97 -11.03
C ASN A 114 -5.55 5.18 -10.25
N ARG A 115 -5.85 3.96 -10.68
CA ARG A 115 -6.40 2.95 -9.77
C ARG A 115 -5.22 2.50 -8.92
N THR A 116 -4.93 3.22 -7.86
CA THR A 116 -4.15 2.70 -6.74
C THR A 116 -4.55 1.23 -6.64
N LYS A 117 -3.62 0.29 -6.84
CA LYS A 117 -3.85 -1.08 -6.38
C LYS A 117 -4.04 -0.88 -4.90
N ARG A 118 -5.31 -0.79 -4.51
CA ARG A 118 -5.67 -0.42 -3.15
C ARG A 118 -5.04 -1.44 -2.27
N ALA A 119 -3.92 -1.06 -1.65
CA ALA A 119 -3.25 -1.93 -0.72
C ALA A 119 -4.28 -2.32 0.33
N VAL A 120 -4.46 -3.61 0.50
CA VAL A 120 -5.37 -4.12 1.52
C VAL A 120 -4.65 -3.99 2.86
N LEU A 121 -5.17 -3.15 3.71
CA LEU A 121 -4.63 -2.92 5.05
C LEU A 121 -5.67 -3.35 6.09
N ILE A 122 -5.21 -3.96 7.17
CA ILE A 122 -6.00 -4.10 8.38
C ILE A 122 -5.71 -2.88 9.25
N LYS A 123 -6.75 -2.29 9.80
CA LYS A 123 -6.68 -1.07 10.59
C LYS A 123 -7.29 -1.28 11.96
N VAL A 124 -6.64 -0.74 12.98
CA VAL A 124 -7.19 -0.56 14.32
C VAL A 124 -7.58 0.90 14.43
N SER A 125 -8.88 1.20 14.66
CA SER A 125 -9.34 2.58 14.77
C SER A 125 -8.93 3.21 16.11
N GLU A 126 -8.97 4.54 16.16
CA GLU A 126 -8.83 5.31 17.40
C GLU A 126 -10.14 5.37 18.18
N GLY A 127 -10.06 5.91 19.42
CA GLY A 127 -11.19 6.15 20.30
C GLY A 127 -11.28 5.15 21.46
N THR A 128 -12.23 5.36 22.35
CA THR A 128 -12.43 4.56 23.57
C THR A 128 -12.86 3.11 23.28
N ALA A 129 -13.59 2.89 22.19
CA ALA A 129 -13.95 1.55 21.70
C ALA A 129 -13.40 1.32 20.31
N PRO A 130 -12.09 1.04 20.14
CA PRO A 130 -11.52 0.75 18.84
C PRO A 130 -12.19 -0.43 18.14
N LYS A 131 -12.20 -0.42 16.82
CA LYS A 131 -12.59 -1.57 15.98
C LYS A 131 -11.48 -1.96 15.03
N VAL A 132 -11.48 -3.21 14.62
CA VAL A 132 -10.54 -3.72 13.63
C VAL A 132 -11.28 -4.00 12.33
N TYR A 133 -10.79 -3.43 11.25
CA TYR A 133 -11.46 -3.53 9.95
C TYR A 133 -10.47 -3.48 8.79
N VAL A 134 -10.91 -3.91 7.62
CA VAL A 134 -10.11 -3.89 6.38
C VAL A 134 -10.41 -2.65 5.58
N GLY A 135 -9.38 -1.92 5.23
CA GLY A 135 -9.44 -0.72 4.38
C GLY A 135 -8.41 -0.76 3.26
N THR A 136 -8.54 0.19 2.33
CA THR A 136 -7.68 0.26 1.13
C THR A 136 -6.81 1.50 1.06
N GLN A 137 -6.99 2.41 2.01
CA GLN A 137 -6.16 3.61 2.17
C GLN A 137 -5.80 3.73 3.64
N PRO A 138 -4.56 4.12 4.00
CA PRO A 138 -4.29 4.63 5.32
C PRO A 138 -5.15 5.89 5.46
N GLY A 139 -6.04 5.90 6.41
CA GLY A 139 -6.86 7.07 6.72
C GLY A 139 -6.27 7.82 7.91
N PRO A 140 -6.58 9.11 8.09
CA PRO A 140 -6.44 9.74 9.39
C PRO A 140 -7.28 8.94 10.39
N GLY A 141 -6.75 8.67 11.58
CA GLY A 141 -7.51 7.99 12.63
C GLY A 141 -7.34 6.48 12.70
N GLY A 142 -6.15 5.96 12.59
CA GLY A 142 -5.83 4.56 12.94
C GLY A 142 -4.60 4.49 13.82
N ILE A 143 -4.74 3.82 14.99
CA ILE A 143 -3.64 3.62 15.92
C ILE A 143 -2.58 2.70 15.29
N LYS A 144 -3.01 1.70 14.50
CA LYS A 144 -2.11 0.70 13.92
C LYS A 144 -2.63 0.17 12.59
N HIS A 145 -1.69 -0.12 11.68
CA HIS A 145 -1.97 -0.70 10.36
C HIS A 145 -1.12 -1.95 10.12
N TYR A 146 -1.72 -2.97 9.50
CA TYR A 146 -1.03 -4.20 9.09
C TYR A 146 -1.21 -4.44 7.60
N GLY A 147 -0.18 -4.90 6.95
CA GLY A 147 -0.16 -5.13 5.51
C GLY A 147 1.00 -4.40 4.82
N PRO A 148 0.97 -4.28 3.50
CA PRO A 148 -0.13 -4.59 2.57
C PRO A 148 -0.39 -6.09 2.38
N LEU A 149 -1.67 -6.49 2.31
CA LEU A 149 -2.09 -7.86 2.08
C LEU A 149 -2.50 -8.10 0.62
N THR A 150 -2.51 -9.37 0.21
CA THR A 150 -2.73 -9.75 -1.19
C THR A 150 -4.20 -9.93 -1.59
N SER A 151 -5.09 -10.20 -0.62
CA SER A 151 -6.51 -10.50 -0.87
C SER A 151 -7.43 -9.76 0.09
N ALA A 152 -8.28 -8.90 -0.45
CA ALA A 152 -9.24 -8.13 0.33
C ALA A 152 -10.35 -9.01 0.94
N ASN A 153 -10.84 -9.99 0.21
CA ASN A 153 -11.93 -10.85 0.69
C ASN A 153 -11.42 -11.74 1.82
N ARG A 154 -10.31 -12.46 1.62
CA ARG A 154 -9.72 -13.28 2.69
C ARG A 154 -9.35 -12.47 3.92
N ALA A 155 -8.85 -11.23 3.74
CA ALA A 155 -8.55 -10.35 4.86
C ALA A 155 -9.82 -9.94 5.63
N ARG A 156 -10.93 -9.63 4.93
CA ARG A 156 -12.22 -9.31 5.59
C ARG A 156 -12.78 -10.50 6.37
N ASP A 157 -12.75 -11.68 5.75
CA ASP A 157 -13.24 -12.90 6.39
C ASP A 157 -12.42 -13.24 7.65
N ALA A 158 -11.10 -13.18 7.55
CA ALA A 158 -10.20 -13.45 8.67
C ALA A 158 -10.33 -12.41 9.81
N VAL A 159 -10.44 -11.12 9.47
CA VAL A 159 -10.66 -10.05 10.47
C VAL A 159 -12.03 -10.19 11.12
N ARG A 160 -13.06 -10.56 10.39
CA ARG A 160 -14.39 -10.83 10.95
C ARG A 160 -14.32 -11.98 11.95
N ILE A 161 -13.71 -13.10 11.59
CA ILE A 161 -13.52 -14.26 12.47
C ILE A 161 -12.75 -13.85 13.74
N LEU A 162 -11.68 -13.09 13.59
CA LEU A 162 -10.89 -12.61 14.73
C LEU A 162 -11.71 -11.69 15.64
N ASN A 163 -12.47 -10.76 15.08
CA ASN A 163 -13.37 -9.90 15.84
C ASN A 163 -14.44 -10.69 16.59
N ASP A 164 -15.04 -11.70 15.95
CA ASP A 164 -16.04 -12.57 16.56
C ASP A 164 -15.48 -13.35 17.75
N LEU A 165 -14.26 -13.91 17.61
CA LEU A 165 -13.59 -14.65 18.68
C LEU A 165 -13.17 -13.77 19.86
N MET A 166 -12.85 -12.52 19.60
CA MET A 166 -12.39 -11.57 20.62
C MET A 166 -13.51 -10.69 21.19
N GLY A 167 -14.72 -10.78 20.64
CA GLY A 167 -15.87 -9.97 21.04
C GLY A 167 -15.72 -8.49 20.65
N ILE A 168 -15.03 -8.19 19.56
CA ILE A 168 -14.77 -6.82 19.10
C ILE A 168 -15.94 -6.34 18.22
N ARG A 169 -16.33 -5.08 18.40
CA ARG A 169 -17.39 -4.44 17.62
C ARG A 169 -16.99 -4.22 16.15
N ASP A 170 -17.98 -4.24 15.25
CA ASP A 170 -17.81 -3.86 13.83
C ASP A 170 -18.82 -2.79 13.36
N CYS A 171 -19.66 -2.30 14.28
CA CYS A 171 -20.65 -1.26 13.99
C CYS A 171 -20.02 0.05 13.53
N ALA A 172 -20.88 1.01 13.09
CA ALA A 172 -20.42 2.32 12.62
C ALA A 172 -19.57 3.05 13.66
N GLN A 173 -18.60 3.86 13.20
CA GLN A 173 -17.75 4.64 14.11
C GLN A 173 -18.56 5.68 14.89
N THR A 174 -19.66 6.14 14.32
CA THR A 174 -20.59 7.11 14.93
C THR A 174 -21.50 6.52 16.01
N MET A 175 -21.48 5.19 16.21
CA MET A 175 -22.28 4.55 17.26
C MET A 175 -21.79 5.01 18.62
N PRO A 176 -22.63 5.61 19.46
CA PRO A 176 -22.25 6.02 20.81
C PRO A 176 -21.88 4.80 21.65
N MET A 177 -20.82 4.95 22.45
CA MET A 177 -20.37 3.92 23.36
C MET A 177 -20.73 4.30 24.79
N VAL A 178 -21.18 3.28 25.55
CA VAL A 178 -21.51 3.40 26.97
C VAL A 178 -20.95 2.17 27.66
N PHE A 179 -19.85 2.32 28.38
CA PHE A 179 -19.22 1.20 29.09
C PHE A 179 -19.90 0.93 30.44
N ALA A 180 -19.70 -0.27 30.97
CA ALA A 180 -20.30 -0.69 32.23
C ALA A 180 -19.89 0.19 33.43
N ASP A 181 -18.64 0.62 33.44
CA ASP A 181 -18.04 1.54 34.43
C ASP A 181 -18.46 3.00 34.27
N GLN A 182 -19.15 3.36 33.19
CA GLN A 182 -19.72 4.69 32.94
C GLN A 182 -21.24 4.74 33.20
N CYS A 183 -21.85 3.62 33.60
CA CYS A 183 -23.27 3.55 33.92
C CYS A 183 -23.51 4.19 35.29
N ASP A 184 -24.08 5.40 35.29
CA ASP A 184 -24.52 6.11 36.50
C ASP A 184 -25.77 5.40 37.07
N LEU A 185 -26.00 5.49 38.41
CA LEU A 185 -27.18 4.96 39.08
C LEU A 185 -28.51 5.39 38.44
N PHE A 186 -28.51 6.46 37.65
CA PHE A 186 -29.67 7.04 36.98
C PHE A 186 -29.75 6.72 35.48
N ARG A 187 -28.72 6.15 34.86
CA ARG A 187 -28.74 5.71 33.46
C ARG A 187 -29.02 4.20 33.41
N LYS A 188 -30.22 3.83 33.06
CA LYS A 188 -30.54 2.43 32.74
C LYS A 188 -29.61 2.01 31.58
N PRO A 189 -28.92 0.85 31.69
CA PRO A 189 -28.14 0.33 30.58
C PRO A 189 -29.06 0.18 29.37
N VAL A 190 -28.69 0.81 28.28
CA VAL A 190 -29.43 0.66 27.00
C VAL A 190 -29.14 -0.76 26.55
N ARG A 191 -30.18 -1.63 26.55
CA ARG A 191 -30.02 -2.99 26.04
C ARG A 191 -29.59 -2.94 24.59
N ALA A 192 -28.48 -3.57 24.26
CA ALA A 192 -28.01 -3.67 22.89
C ALA A 192 -28.95 -4.53 22.09
N ALA A 193 -29.79 -3.92 21.28
CA ALA A 193 -30.57 -4.62 20.27
C ALA A 193 -29.72 -4.90 19.01
N CYS A 194 -28.65 -5.70 19.20
CA CYS A 194 -27.67 -6.00 18.17
C CYS A 194 -27.48 -7.52 18.08
N MET A 195 -27.75 -8.08 16.93
CA MET A 195 -27.62 -9.51 16.66
C MET A 195 -26.24 -10.07 17.01
N ARG A 196 -25.16 -9.32 16.79
CA ARG A 196 -23.81 -9.78 17.14
C ARG A 196 -23.61 -9.96 18.65
N HIS A 197 -24.23 -9.10 19.46
CA HIS A 197 -24.18 -9.29 20.91
C HIS A 197 -25.00 -10.52 21.32
N GLU A 198 -26.19 -10.67 20.77
CA GLU A 198 -27.04 -11.85 21.04
C GLU A 198 -26.37 -13.16 20.64
N LEU A 199 -25.59 -13.16 19.56
CA LEU A 199 -24.78 -14.31 19.11
C LEU A 199 -23.47 -14.48 19.88
N GLY A 200 -23.17 -13.64 20.89
CA GLY A 200 -21.93 -13.70 21.67
C GLY A 200 -20.66 -13.27 20.89
N THR A 201 -20.80 -12.65 19.71
CA THR A 201 -19.66 -12.23 18.85
C THR A 201 -19.25 -10.78 19.06
N CYS A 202 -19.90 -10.05 19.98
CA CYS A 202 -19.55 -8.70 20.39
C CYS A 202 -19.77 -8.55 21.90
N SER A 203 -18.82 -7.96 22.62
CA SER A 203 -18.91 -7.76 24.07
C SER A 203 -19.90 -6.66 24.51
N GLY A 204 -20.51 -5.91 23.57
CA GLY A 204 -21.54 -4.91 23.84
C GLY A 204 -21.03 -3.60 24.45
N PRO A 205 -19.95 -2.97 23.97
CA PRO A 205 -19.44 -1.70 24.54
C PRO A 205 -20.39 -0.52 24.33
N CYS A 206 -21.45 -0.67 23.51
CA CYS A 206 -22.48 0.33 23.30
C CYS A 206 -23.67 0.19 24.27
N ALA A 207 -23.69 -0.84 25.10
CA ALA A 207 -24.83 -1.21 25.94
C ALA A 207 -24.48 -1.35 27.43
N GLY A 208 -23.31 -0.89 27.86
CA GLY A 208 -22.90 -1.01 29.25
C GLY A 208 -22.64 -2.44 29.71
N LEU A 209 -22.25 -3.36 28.80
CA LEU A 209 -22.08 -4.78 29.11
C LEU A 209 -20.64 -5.22 29.30
N VAL A 210 -19.70 -4.34 29.04
CA VAL A 210 -18.26 -4.52 29.23
C VAL A 210 -17.67 -3.22 29.76
N SER A 211 -16.66 -3.30 30.64
CA SER A 211 -15.92 -2.12 31.08
C SER A 211 -15.00 -1.60 29.98
N GLU A 212 -14.59 -0.33 30.08
CA GLU A 212 -13.63 0.26 29.14
C GLU A 212 -12.30 -0.50 29.22
N ALA A 213 -11.85 -0.84 30.43
CA ALA A 213 -10.61 -1.60 30.66
C ALA A 213 -10.65 -3.00 30.03
N ASP A 214 -11.73 -3.76 30.22
CA ASP A 214 -11.87 -5.10 29.65
C ASP A 214 -11.94 -5.07 28.12
N TYR A 215 -12.58 -4.03 27.54
CA TYR A 215 -12.62 -3.86 26.10
C TYR A 215 -11.23 -3.50 25.53
N ALA A 216 -10.50 -2.62 26.20
CA ALA A 216 -9.13 -2.27 25.85
C ALA A 216 -8.19 -3.47 25.91
N GLU A 217 -8.35 -4.34 26.93
CA GLU A 217 -7.58 -5.59 27.05
C GLU A 217 -7.85 -6.53 25.85
N ARG A 218 -9.11 -6.66 25.42
CA ARG A 218 -9.45 -7.47 24.22
C ARG A 218 -8.79 -6.93 22.96
N ILE A 219 -8.77 -5.62 22.78
CA ILE A 219 -8.06 -4.95 21.66
C ILE A 219 -6.56 -5.21 21.77
N SER A 220 -5.96 -5.10 22.95
CA SER A 220 -4.54 -5.39 23.18
C SER A 220 -4.18 -6.82 22.80
N GLN A 221 -4.96 -7.79 23.26
CA GLN A 221 -4.75 -9.22 22.93
C GLN A 221 -4.88 -9.48 21.41
N LEU A 222 -5.82 -8.81 20.73
CA LEU A 222 -5.97 -8.91 19.29
C LEU A 222 -4.77 -8.30 18.55
N VAL A 223 -4.28 -7.15 19.01
CA VAL A 223 -3.06 -6.50 18.48
C VAL A 223 -1.85 -7.40 18.70
N ASP A 224 -1.68 -7.98 19.89
CA ASP A 224 -0.58 -8.89 20.20
C ASP A 224 -0.62 -10.16 19.32
N PHE A 225 -1.82 -10.66 18.98
CA PHE A 225 -1.95 -11.73 18.01
C PHE A 225 -1.47 -11.30 16.60
N MET A 226 -1.92 -10.15 16.12
CA MET A 226 -1.49 -9.64 14.80
C MET A 226 0.00 -9.28 14.78
N ASP A 227 0.57 -8.92 15.91
CA ASP A 227 2.01 -8.70 16.08
C ASP A 227 2.82 -10.01 16.13
N GLY A 228 2.14 -11.14 16.27
CA GLY A 228 2.79 -12.46 16.42
C GLY A 228 3.34 -12.74 17.82
N LYS A 229 2.97 -11.95 18.84
CA LYS A 229 3.40 -12.12 20.23
C LYS A 229 2.63 -13.22 20.96
N THR A 230 1.43 -13.56 20.49
CA THR A 230 0.58 -14.60 21.09
C THR A 230 -0.16 -15.40 20.01
N LEU A 231 -0.39 -16.68 20.30
CA LEU A 231 -1.20 -17.59 19.47
C LEU A 231 -2.54 -17.96 20.15
N LYS A 232 -2.88 -17.34 21.28
CA LYS A 232 -4.10 -17.65 22.04
C LYS A 232 -5.38 -17.76 21.19
N PRO A 233 -5.67 -16.85 20.21
CA PRO A 233 -6.85 -17.01 19.37
C PRO A 233 -6.84 -18.30 18.54
N ILE A 234 -5.69 -18.71 18.02
CA ILE A 234 -5.54 -19.97 17.28
C ILE A 234 -5.72 -21.17 18.20
N SER A 235 -5.11 -21.17 19.40
CA SER A 235 -5.27 -22.25 20.38
C SER A 235 -6.73 -22.48 20.74
N ARG A 236 -7.49 -21.40 21.01
CA ARG A 236 -8.95 -21.51 21.27
C ARG A 236 -9.71 -22.15 20.12
N VAL A 237 -9.34 -21.85 18.88
CA VAL A 237 -9.98 -22.46 17.69
C VAL A 237 -9.63 -23.92 17.57
N ILE A 238 -8.38 -24.32 17.88
CA ILE A 238 -7.93 -25.72 17.88
C ILE A 238 -8.67 -26.51 18.97
N ASP A 239 -8.76 -25.97 20.20
CA ASP A 239 -9.47 -26.61 21.30
C ASP A 239 -10.94 -26.86 20.94
N ALA A 240 -11.64 -25.85 20.40
CA ALA A 240 -13.02 -25.99 19.97
C ALA A 240 -13.20 -26.96 18.78
N MET A 241 -12.22 -27.04 17.88
CA MET A 241 -12.23 -27.99 16.77
C MET A 241 -12.06 -29.43 17.28
N LEU A 242 -11.15 -29.64 18.24
CA LEU A 242 -10.91 -30.96 18.85
C LEU A 242 -12.13 -31.39 19.65
N GLN A 243 -12.74 -30.50 20.41
CA GLN A 243 -13.96 -30.80 21.17
C GLN A 243 -15.09 -31.23 20.23
N ALA A 244 -15.37 -30.47 19.18
CA ALA A 244 -16.41 -30.80 18.20
C ALA A 244 -16.13 -32.15 17.52
N SER A 245 -14.86 -32.48 17.27
CA SER A 245 -14.47 -33.78 16.71
C SER A 245 -14.69 -34.95 17.71
N GLN A 246 -14.44 -34.73 18.99
CA GLN A 246 -14.70 -35.73 20.02
C GLN A 246 -16.20 -35.99 20.24
N GLU A 247 -17.01 -34.95 20.07
CA GLU A 247 -18.48 -35.01 20.11
C GLU A 247 -19.10 -35.54 18.83
N GLU A 248 -18.28 -35.92 17.81
CA GLU A 248 -18.68 -36.39 16.48
C GLU A 248 -19.49 -35.35 15.68
N ASP A 249 -19.47 -34.06 16.09
CA ASP A 249 -20.06 -32.95 15.36
C ASP A 249 -19.11 -32.48 14.25
N TYR A 250 -19.09 -33.23 13.16
CA TYR A 250 -18.22 -32.95 12.01
C TYR A 250 -18.51 -31.64 11.29
N GLU A 251 -19.75 -31.16 11.37
CA GLU A 251 -20.10 -29.84 10.81
C GLU A 251 -19.47 -28.71 11.61
N SER A 252 -19.55 -28.75 12.94
CA SER A 252 -18.87 -27.80 13.82
C SER A 252 -17.35 -27.89 13.68
N ALA A 253 -16.80 -29.11 13.67
CA ALA A 253 -15.38 -29.33 13.45
C ALA A 253 -14.90 -28.69 12.11
N THR A 254 -15.67 -28.84 11.05
CA THR A 254 -15.39 -28.21 9.74
C THR A 254 -15.46 -26.68 9.82
N ARG A 255 -16.44 -26.11 10.52
CA ARG A 255 -16.55 -24.65 10.75
C ARG A 255 -15.34 -24.12 11.51
N TRP A 256 -14.88 -24.82 12.54
CA TRP A 256 -13.69 -24.45 13.30
C TRP A 256 -12.41 -24.56 12.48
N ARG A 257 -12.29 -25.60 11.65
CA ARG A 257 -11.17 -25.73 10.71
C ARG A 257 -11.09 -24.54 9.73
N ASN A 258 -12.20 -24.13 9.17
CA ASN A 258 -12.24 -22.95 8.29
C ASN A 258 -11.80 -21.67 9.02
N ARG A 259 -12.14 -21.53 10.30
CA ARG A 259 -11.68 -20.42 11.14
C ARG A 259 -10.18 -20.49 11.38
N PHE A 260 -9.66 -21.68 11.66
CA PHE A 260 -8.22 -21.91 11.80
C PHE A 260 -7.47 -21.49 10.53
N ASP A 261 -7.88 -21.99 9.37
CA ASP A 261 -7.27 -21.67 8.06
C ASP A 261 -7.26 -20.18 7.76
N ALA A 262 -8.32 -19.47 8.16
CA ALA A 262 -8.42 -18.02 7.98
C ALA A 262 -7.45 -17.26 8.89
N LEU A 263 -7.34 -17.63 10.16
CA LEU A 263 -6.41 -16.99 11.12
C LEU A 263 -4.95 -17.31 10.80
N GLU A 264 -4.64 -18.55 10.42
CA GLU A 264 -3.31 -18.93 9.96
C GLU A 264 -2.89 -18.14 8.72
N TRP A 265 -3.79 -18.03 7.74
CA TRP A 265 -3.56 -17.21 6.56
C TRP A 265 -3.29 -15.75 6.92
N LEU A 266 -4.09 -15.20 7.85
CA LEU A 266 -3.96 -13.81 8.30
C LEU A 266 -2.59 -13.55 8.90
N LEU A 267 -2.19 -14.34 9.91
CA LEU A 267 -0.93 -14.19 10.60
C LEU A 267 0.27 -14.38 9.66
N ARG A 268 0.22 -15.40 8.79
CA ARG A 268 1.26 -15.66 7.79
C ARG A 268 1.44 -14.48 6.84
N ASN A 269 0.34 -13.90 6.35
CA ASN A 269 0.44 -12.78 5.41
C ASN A 269 0.87 -11.47 6.08
N ILE A 270 0.45 -11.19 7.31
CA ILE A 270 0.94 -10.04 8.08
C ILE A 270 2.45 -10.18 8.32
N THR A 271 2.90 -11.33 8.80
CA THR A 271 4.31 -11.60 9.08
C THR A 271 5.16 -11.54 7.81
N SER A 272 4.70 -12.15 6.72
CA SER A 272 5.39 -12.11 5.43
C SER A 272 5.50 -10.69 4.87
N SER A 273 4.45 -9.89 5.00
CA SER A 273 4.46 -8.48 4.58
C SER A 273 5.44 -7.66 5.43
N ARG A 274 5.42 -7.83 6.75
CA ARG A 274 6.36 -7.17 7.67
C ARG A 274 7.80 -7.52 7.33
N ASN A 275 8.12 -8.81 7.21
CA ASN A 275 9.47 -9.28 6.90
C ASN A 275 9.95 -8.74 5.53
N ALA A 276 9.07 -8.72 4.53
CA ALA A 276 9.40 -8.17 3.22
C ALA A 276 9.71 -6.66 3.29
N ILE A 277 8.99 -5.90 4.10
CA ILE A 277 9.22 -4.47 4.31
C ILE A 277 10.54 -4.24 5.06
N GLU A 278 10.76 -4.96 6.15
CA GLU A 278 11.98 -4.81 6.97
C GLU A 278 13.24 -5.24 6.22
N SER A 279 13.16 -6.28 5.37
CA SER A 279 14.28 -6.72 4.54
C SER A 279 14.74 -5.67 3.53
N LEU A 280 13.91 -4.69 3.19
CA LEU A 280 14.27 -3.58 2.32
C LEU A 280 14.74 -2.35 3.13
N SER A 281 15.82 -2.54 3.91
CA SER A 281 16.48 -1.50 4.70
C SER A 281 18.00 -1.56 4.45
N PHE A 282 18.48 -0.76 3.46
CA PHE A 282 19.86 -0.76 2.99
C PHE A 282 20.16 0.47 2.15
N VAL A 283 21.45 0.67 1.80
CA VAL A 283 21.85 1.59 0.73
C VAL A 283 21.95 0.79 -0.56
N TYR A 284 21.18 1.18 -1.57
CA TYR A 284 21.24 0.59 -2.91
C TYR A 284 22.11 1.44 -3.82
N HIS A 285 23.17 0.83 -4.37
CA HIS A 285 24.07 1.44 -5.35
C HIS A 285 23.55 1.18 -6.75
N ASP A 286 22.95 2.18 -7.35
CA ASP A 286 22.31 2.13 -8.66
C ASP A 286 23.26 2.67 -9.73
N PRO A 287 23.79 1.83 -10.62
CA PRO A 287 24.71 2.29 -11.66
C PRO A 287 23.96 3.15 -12.68
N GLY A 288 24.49 4.32 -12.91
CA GLY A 288 24.03 5.22 -13.95
C GLY A 288 24.44 4.74 -15.34
N ALA A 289 23.57 5.00 -16.32
CA ALA A 289 23.84 4.60 -17.70
C ALA A 289 25.04 5.37 -18.34
N TYR A 290 25.44 6.49 -17.71
CA TYR A 290 26.47 7.40 -18.22
C TYR A 290 27.46 7.84 -17.13
N GLY A 291 27.70 6.99 -16.14
CA GLY A 291 28.61 7.29 -15.03
C GLY A 291 27.99 8.23 -13.97
N ASP A 292 26.69 8.45 -14.02
CA ASP A 292 25.94 9.24 -13.07
C ASP A 292 25.32 8.35 -11.96
N ASP A 293 26.18 7.48 -11.37
CA ASP A 293 25.82 6.51 -10.35
C ASP A 293 25.15 7.17 -9.14
N ARG A 294 24.13 6.52 -8.58
CA ARG A 294 23.37 7.01 -7.45
C ARG A 294 23.35 6.02 -6.29
N ALA A 295 23.39 6.55 -5.09
CA ALA A 295 23.15 5.82 -3.87
C ALA A 295 21.78 6.19 -3.30
N TYR A 296 20.92 5.18 -3.12
CA TYR A 296 19.57 5.32 -2.57
C TYR A 296 19.55 4.77 -1.15
N VAL A 297 19.30 5.63 -0.18
CA VAL A 297 19.07 5.22 1.20
C VAL A 297 17.63 4.73 1.31
N ILE A 298 17.46 3.43 1.44
CA ILE A 298 16.14 2.78 1.56
C ILE A 298 15.99 2.28 3.00
N ARG A 299 14.89 2.63 3.64
CA ARG A 299 14.50 2.12 4.96
C ARG A 299 13.05 1.72 4.93
N ARG A 300 12.77 0.46 5.34
CA ARG A 300 11.44 -0.12 5.35
C ARG A 300 10.70 0.07 4.03
N ALA A 301 11.37 -0.32 2.94
CA ALA A 301 10.86 -0.21 1.58
C ALA A 301 10.44 1.22 1.15
N THR A 302 11.06 2.25 1.69
CA THR A 302 10.84 3.66 1.30
C THR A 302 12.18 4.35 1.07
N VAL A 303 12.30 5.15 0.02
CA VAL A 303 13.50 5.95 -0.28
C VAL A 303 13.54 7.16 0.65
N ARG A 304 14.54 7.23 1.52
CA ARG A 304 14.72 8.33 2.48
C ARG A 304 15.65 9.41 1.95
N ALA A 305 16.66 9.04 1.17
CA ALA A 305 17.58 9.98 0.54
C ALA A 305 18.10 9.41 -0.78
N VAL A 306 18.53 10.30 -1.66
CA VAL A 306 19.22 9.98 -2.91
C VAL A 306 20.39 10.95 -3.07
N ALA A 307 21.59 10.40 -3.31
CA ALA A 307 22.80 11.19 -3.53
C ALA A 307 23.63 10.58 -4.69
N PRO A 308 24.61 11.30 -5.26
CA PRO A 308 25.63 10.68 -6.05
C PRO A 308 26.31 9.53 -5.27
N ALA A 309 26.68 8.45 -5.95
CA ALA A 309 27.37 7.35 -5.28
C ALA A 309 28.76 7.85 -4.82
N PRO A 310 29.10 7.72 -3.52
CA PRO A 310 30.38 8.23 -3.01
C PRO A 310 31.54 7.38 -3.51
N THR A 311 32.52 8.01 -4.16
CA THR A 311 33.71 7.40 -4.74
C THR A 311 34.94 7.64 -3.90
N THR A 312 35.04 8.82 -3.28
CA THR A 312 36.21 9.22 -2.44
C THR A 312 35.93 9.06 -0.95
N PRO A 313 36.94 8.97 -0.08
CA PRO A 313 36.74 8.94 1.38
C PRO A 313 35.97 10.15 1.92
N LEU A 314 36.26 11.35 1.39
CA LEU A 314 35.53 12.57 1.81
C LEU A 314 34.05 12.52 1.45
N GLU A 315 33.71 12.06 0.24
CA GLU A 315 32.33 11.88 -0.18
C GLU A 315 31.64 10.82 0.68
N ARG A 316 32.32 9.77 1.10
CA ARG A 316 31.75 8.75 2.01
C ARG A 316 31.41 9.33 3.37
N GLU A 317 32.26 10.17 3.94
CA GLU A 317 31.93 10.83 5.22
C GLU A 317 30.78 11.83 5.08
N ALA A 318 30.73 12.60 4.01
CA ALA A 318 29.60 13.48 3.71
C ALA A 318 28.30 12.67 3.52
N PHE A 319 28.36 11.52 2.84
CA PHE A 319 27.23 10.64 2.65
C PHE A 319 26.75 10.00 3.97
N LYS A 320 27.66 9.58 4.85
CA LYS A 320 27.32 9.11 6.20
C LYS A 320 26.56 10.16 7.00
N SER A 321 27.01 11.41 6.96
CA SER A 321 26.32 12.51 7.64
C SER A 321 24.91 12.71 7.09
N ALA A 322 24.75 12.69 5.76
CA ALA A 322 23.44 12.79 5.12
C ALA A 322 22.51 11.62 5.46
N ILE A 323 23.04 10.40 5.59
CA ILE A 323 22.27 9.22 6.01
C ILE A 323 21.77 9.38 7.46
N ARG A 324 22.65 9.80 8.39
CA ARG A 324 22.24 10.00 9.78
C ARG A 324 21.08 11.00 9.89
N GLU A 325 21.10 12.07 9.11
CA GLU A 325 20.01 13.03 9.05
C GLU A 325 18.72 12.42 8.46
N ALA A 326 18.85 11.68 7.35
CA ALA A 326 17.72 11.04 6.66
C ALA A 326 17.09 9.89 7.46
N LEU A 327 17.84 9.30 8.40
CA LEU A 327 17.41 8.19 9.23
C LEU A 327 17.00 8.61 10.65
N LYS A 328 16.88 9.92 10.94
CA LYS A 328 16.34 10.38 12.21
C LYS A 328 15.09 9.59 12.59
N PRO A 329 14.91 9.21 13.86
CA PRO A 329 13.87 8.27 14.26
C PRO A 329 12.49 8.83 13.93
N GLU A 330 11.83 8.18 12.97
CA GLU A 330 10.37 8.21 12.90
C GLU A 330 9.83 7.14 13.87
N PRO A 331 8.68 7.36 14.50
CA PRO A 331 8.05 6.33 15.33
C PRO A 331 7.87 5.06 14.48
N LEU A 332 8.48 3.95 14.91
CA LEU A 332 8.43 2.65 14.22
C LEU A 332 7.00 2.10 14.13
N ASP A 333 6.10 2.58 14.99
CA ASP A 333 4.74 2.08 15.19
C ASP A 333 3.64 3.01 14.64
N GLY A 334 4.01 4.08 13.94
CA GLY A 334 3.03 5.01 13.34
C GLY A 334 2.29 4.41 12.13
N PRO A 335 1.11 4.96 11.79
CA PRO A 335 0.39 4.57 10.58
C PRO A 335 1.26 4.84 9.35
N LEU A 336 1.30 3.87 8.43
CA LEU A 336 1.99 4.05 7.15
C LEU A 336 1.32 5.18 6.36
N PRO A 337 2.02 6.26 6.01
CA PRO A 337 1.45 7.32 5.17
C PRO A 337 0.99 6.75 3.83
N ALA A 338 -0.19 7.19 3.35
CA ALA A 338 -0.76 6.73 2.07
C ALA A 338 0.22 6.85 0.91
N GLU A 339 1.01 7.90 0.95
CA GLU A 339 2.00 8.24 -0.06
C GLU A 339 3.16 7.23 -0.12
N GLN A 340 3.50 6.63 1.00
CA GLN A 340 4.59 5.65 1.10
C GLN A 340 4.19 4.26 0.59
N ILE A 341 2.91 3.88 0.69
CA ILE A 341 2.47 2.52 0.33
C ILE A 341 2.74 2.20 -1.14
N ASP A 342 2.47 3.15 -2.05
CA ASP A 342 2.72 2.92 -3.48
C ASP A 342 4.22 2.78 -3.77
N GLU A 343 5.06 3.55 -3.07
CA GLU A 343 6.51 3.45 -3.16
C GLU A 343 7.02 2.13 -2.58
N MET A 344 6.50 1.72 -1.42
CA MET A 344 6.80 0.41 -0.82
C MET A 344 6.45 -0.74 -1.78
N LEU A 345 5.23 -0.74 -2.34
CA LEU A 345 4.81 -1.76 -3.30
C LEU A 345 5.68 -1.74 -4.57
N LEU A 346 6.09 -0.56 -5.01
CA LEU A 346 6.98 -0.38 -6.13
C LEU A 346 8.34 -0.99 -5.84
N LEU A 347 8.96 -0.68 -4.70
CA LEU A 347 10.28 -1.18 -4.31
C LEU A 347 10.27 -2.69 -4.08
N LEU A 348 9.27 -3.23 -3.37
CA LEU A 348 9.08 -4.68 -3.20
C LEU A 348 9.00 -5.39 -4.55
N ASN A 349 8.26 -4.82 -5.50
CA ASN A 349 8.14 -5.40 -6.85
C ASN A 349 9.42 -5.25 -7.67
N TRP A 350 10.14 -4.13 -7.54
CA TRP A 350 11.41 -3.92 -8.22
C TRP A 350 12.45 -4.95 -7.81
N PHE A 351 12.76 -5.05 -6.52
CA PHE A 351 13.79 -5.96 -6.02
C PHE A 351 13.44 -7.43 -6.24
N ARG A 352 12.16 -7.80 -6.16
CA ARG A 352 11.70 -9.14 -6.53
C ARG A 352 11.97 -9.47 -8.00
N ARG A 353 11.80 -8.52 -8.91
CA ARG A 353 12.00 -8.70 -10.36
C ARG A 353 13.45 -8.55 -10.79
N ASN A 354 14.27 -7.92 -9.98
CA ASN A 354 15.69 -7.64 -10.27
C ASN A 354 16.58 -8.17 -9.13
N PRO A 355 16.69 -9.49 -8.95
CA PRO A 355 17.46 -10.07 -7.84
C PRO A 355 18.95 -9.69 -7.89
N THR A 356 19.49 -9.37 -9.06
CA THR A 356 20.85 -8.86 -9.22
C THR A 356 21.04 -7.47 -8.60
N ALA A 357 19.99 -6.68 -8.47
CA ALA A 357 20.04 -5.39 -7.78
C ALA A 357 20.32 -5.54 -6.28
N MET A 358 19.86 -6.64 -5.65
CA MET A 358 20.16 -6.93 -4.25
C MET A 358 21.68 -7.14 -3.98
N ARG A 359 22.45 -7.57 -4.99
CA ARG A 359 23.92 -7.71 -4.86
C ARG A 359 24.64 -6.36 -4.79
N ARG A 360 23.96 -5.27 -5.10
CA ARG A 360 24.48 -3.90 -5.07
C ARG A 360 23.95 -3.12 -3.88
N THR A 361 23.56 -3.81 -2.82
CA THR A 361 23.11 -3.19 -1.58
C THR A 361 24.16 -3.34 -0.50
N THR A 362 24.23 -2.36 0.39
CA THR A 362 25.06 -2.40 1.61
C THR A 362 24.17 -2.13 2.82
N PRO A 363 24.32 -2.87 3.93
CA PRO A 363 23.55 -2.66 5.14
C PRO A 363 23.63 -1.22 5.66
N LEU A 364 22.59 -0.71 6.29
CA LEU A 364 22.55 0.68 6.80
C LEU A 364 23.55 0.92 7.93
N ASP A 365 23.81 -0.07 8.77
CA ASP A 365 24.74 -0.01 9.90
C ASP A 365 26.19 0.33 9.48
N ILE A 366 26.62 -0.12 8.30
CA ILE A 366 27.94 0.24 7.72
C ILE A 366 28.06 1.77 7.51
N TRP A 367 26.95 2.44 7.30
CA TRP A 367 26.89 3.86 6.98
C TRP A 367 26.51 4.74 8.17
N THR A 368 25.97 4.15 9.23
CA THR A 368 25.54 4.89 10.44
C THR A 368 26.58 4.85 11.54
N ASN A 369 27.50 3.89 11.50
CA ASN A 369 28.69 3.77 12.36
C ASN A 369 29.87 4.49 11.65
#